data_888ab7b7dcea5a590998bde60dadae21
#
_entry.id   888ab7b7dcea5a590998bde60dadae21
#
_cell.length_a   1.000
_cell.length_b   1.000
_cell.length_c   1.000
_cell.angle_alpha   90.00
_cell.angle_beta   90.00
_cell.angle_gamma   90.00
#
_symmetry.space_group_name_H-M   'P 1'
#
loop_
_entity.id
_entity.type
_entity.pdbx_description
1 polymer ?
#
loop_
_entity_poly.entity_id
_entity_poly.type
_entity_poly.pdbx_seq_one_letter_code
_entity_poly.pdbx_strand_id
1 'polypeptide(L)'
;MSWNIAKRDEPWRELVKMDADVALLQEACSPPDDIASHVDTGPRDHWDSHAWNSAKGLYDRWPMVVKLSDRIEVEWFKQVGPISDTGEDEIAVSGIGTIAAARIIPRDTTTPRFIVVSMYARWIRPHLSTSTKWRVGYADGSAHRIISDLSAFIGSTDPETHRILAAGDLNTIYGATDDNPLALPARDRTITDRMDALGLAFLGPQHPPGRQARPVPQGLPPDTRNVPTYHTTRQSPATAQNQLDFAFASRGFDRSVSVRAMNAVDEWGASDHCRVLIEVAG
;
A
#
# COMPACT_ATOMS: atom_id res chain seq x y z
N MET A 1 -8.24 6.50 0.16
CA MET A 1 -7.66 5.95 1.41
C MET A 1 -6.89 4.67 1.16
N SER A 2 -5.93 4.28 2.03
CA SER A 2 -5.25 2.98 1.99
C SER A 2 -5.51 2.21 3.29
N TRP A 3 -5.70 0.88 3.19
CA TRP A 3 -5.99 0.04 4.36
C TRP A 3 -5.68 -1.44 4.11
N ASN A 4 -4.82 -2.03 4.93
CA ASN A 4 -4.68 -3.48 5.01
C ASN A 4 -5.85 -4.02 5.85
N ILE A 5 -6.74 -4.81 5.24
CA ILE A 5 -7.98 -5.29 5.87
C ILE A 5 -7.86 -6.70 6.46
N ALA A 6 -6.65 -7.28 6.42
CA ALA A 6 -6.34 -8.58 7.05
C ALA A 6 -7.33 -9.70 6.68
N LYS A 7 -7.88 -9.68 5.46
CA LYS A 7 -8.89 -10.63 4.97
C LYS A 7 -10.13 -10.74 5.88
N ARG A 8 -10.59 -9.63 6.43
CA ARG A 8 -11.75 -9.58 7.33
C ARG A 8 -12.94 -8.94 6.63
N ASP A 9 -14.16 -9.35 7.03
CA ASP A 9 -15.42 -8.83 6.49
C ASP A 9 -15.79 -7.47 7.07
N GLU A 10 -15.50 -7.24 8.37
CA GLU A 10 -15.92 -6.01 9.04
C GLU A 10 -15.31 -4.74 8.45
N PRO A 11 -14.02 -4.71 8.04
CA PRO A 11 -13.48 -3.57 7.31
C PRO A 11 -14.26 -3.21 6.03
N TRP A 12 -14.81 -4.18 5.31
CA TRP A 12 -15.67 -3.90 4.16
C TRP A 12 -16.94 -3.14 4.56
N ARG A 13 -17.56 -3.52 5.70
CA ARG A 13 -18.76 -2.84 6.24
C ARG A 13 -18.48 -1.45 6.77
N GLU A 14 -17.26 -1.22 7.28
CA GLU A 14 -16.82 0.12 7.65
C GLU A 14 -16.57 0.98 6.42
N LEU A 15 -15.95 0.41 5.37
CA LEU A 15 -15.53 1.10 4.17
C LEU A 15 -16.69 1.82 3.46
N VAL A 16 -17.86 1.14 3.34
CA VAL A 16 -19.05 1.71 2.67
C VAL A 16 -19.70 2.85 3.45
N LYS A 17 -19.31 3.03 4.73
CA LYS A 17 -19.81 4.13 5.59
C LYS A 17 -18.88 5.35 5.55
N MET A 18 -17.75 5.24 4.87
CA MET A 18 -16.76 6.32 4.82
C MET A 18 -17.03 7.23 3.63
N ASP A 19 -16.82 8.53 3.81
CA ASP A 19 -16.81 9.50 2.72
C ASP A 19 -15.44 9.45 2.01
N ALA A 20 -15.26 8.45 1.17
CA ALA A 20 -14.07 8.24 0.38
C ALA A 20 -14.44 7.87 -1.06
N ASP A 21 -13.63 8.28 -2.03
CA ASP A 21 -13.86 7.98 -3.43
C ASP A 21 -13.26 6.64 -3.84
N VAL A 22 -12.06 6.33 -3.30
CA VAL A 22 -11.28 5.16 -3.64
C VAL A 22 -10.68 4.55 -2.38
N ALA A 23 -10.68 3.22 -2.32
CA ALA A 23 -9.87 2.47 -1.37
C ALA A 23 -8.78 1.68 -2.07
N LEU A 24 -7.55 1.81 -1.55
CA LEU A 24 -6.39 0.99 -1.86
C LEU A 24 -6.26 -0.06 -0.77
N LEU A 25 -6.77 -1.27 -1.02
CA LEU A 25 -6.83 -2.33 -0.03
C LEU A 25 -5.62 -3.26 -0.15
N GLN A 26 -5.16 -3.76 0.98
CA GLN A 26 -4.16 -4.83 1.08
C GLN A 26 -4.73 -5.98 1.90
N GLU A 27 -4.20 -7.18 1.69
CA GLU A 27 -4.75 -8.42 2.22
C GLU A 27 -6.27 -8.54 2.00
N ALA A 28 -6.75 -8.03 0.87
CA ALA A 28 -8.16 -8.11 0.52
C ALA A 28 -8.53 -9.51 0.01
N CYS A 29 -9.78 -9.86 0.16
CA CYS A 29 -10.48 -10.94 -0.54
C CYS A 29 -11.74 -10.34 -1.18
N SER A 30 -12.52 -11.16 -1.87
CA SER A 30 -13.82 -10.71 -2.40
C SER A 30 -14.65 -10.08 -1.28
N PRO A 31 -15.38 -8.99 -1.56
CA PRO A 31 -16.28 -8.39 -0.58
C PRO A 31 -17.35 -9.41 -0.15
N PRO A 32 -17.84 -9.35 1.10
CA PRO A 32 -18.95 -10.19 1.54
C PRO A 32 -20.24 -9.85 0.77
N ASP A 33 -21.15 -10.81 0.64
CA ASP A 33 -22.36 -10.72 -0.19
C ASP A 33 -23.22 -9.48 0.16
N ASP A 34 -23.29 -9.12 1.44
CA ASP A 34 -24.05 -7.97 1.95
C ASP A 34 -23.43 -6.62 1.54
N ILE A 35 -22.19 -6.62 1.10
CA ILE A 35 -21.43 -5.42 0.70
C ILE A 35 -21.18 -5.36 -0.81
N ALA A 36 -21.15 -6.49 -1.50
CA ALA A 36 -20.75 -6.59 -2.88
C ALA A 36 -21.48 -5.64 -3.84
N SER A 37 -22.77 -5.32 -3.55
CA SER A 37 -23.55 -4.37 -4.36
C SER A 37 -23.28 -2.89 -4.05
N HIS A 38 -22.51 -2.57 -3.01
CA HIS A 38 -22.25 -1.21 -2.54
C HIS A 38 -20.85 -0.71 -2.91
N VAL A 39 -20.02 -1.58 -3.47
CA VAL A 39 -18.64 -1.27 -3.87
C VAL A 39 -18.39 -1.78 -5.28
N ASP A 40 -17.52 -1.08 -6.02
CA ASP A 40 -17.09 -1.55 -7.32
C ASP A 40 -15.61 -1.95 -7.22
N THR A 41 -15.38 -3.26 -7.25
CA THR A 41 -14.02 -3.84 -7.21
C THR A 41 -13.40 -3.97 -8.58
N GLY A 42 -14.07 -3.51 -9.62
CA GLY A 42 -13.62 -3.65 -11.01
C GLY A 42 -13.59 -5.10 -11.51
N PRO A 43 -13.00 -5.31 -12.67
CA PRO A 43 -12.85 -6.64 -13.24
C PRO A 43 -11.89 -7.47 -12.38
N ARG A 44 -12.18 -8.77 -12.28
CA ARG A 44 -11.44 -9.68 -11.40
C ARG A 44 -9.95 -9.78 -11.72
N ASP A 45 -9.60 -9.63 -12.98
CA ASP A 45 -8.22 -9.73 -13.46
C ASP A 45 -7.34 -8.51 -13.10
N HIS A 46 -7.90 -7.44 -12.51
CA HIS A 46 -7.08 -6.35 -11.98
C HIS A 46 -6.45 -6.68 -10.60
N TRP A 47 -6.97 -7.68 -9.90
CA TRP A 47 -6.49 -8.05 -8.57
C TRP A 47 -6.28 -9.56 -8.38
N ASP A 48 -7.00 -10.43 -9.10
CA ASP A 48 -6.90 -11.88 -8.98
C ASP A 48 -5.90 -12.45 -9.99
N SER A 49 -4.71 -12.75 -9.52
CA SER A 49 -3.62 -13.30 -10.34
C SER A 49 -3.71 -14.82 -10.58
N HIS A 50 -4.79 -15.51 -10.18
CA HIS A 50 -4.92 -16.95 -10.34
C HIS A 50 -4.80 -17.41 -11.80
N ALA A 51 -5.23 -16.60 -12.75
CA ALA A 51 -5.21 -16.95 -14.17
C ALA A 51 -3.81 -17.29 -14.71
N TRP A 52 -2.76 -16.65 -14.16
CA TRP A 52 -1.37 -16.85 -14.58
C TRP A 52 -0.44 -17.33 -13.47
N ASN A 53 -0.96 -17.49 -12.27
CA ASN A 53 -0.20 -17.87 -11.10
C ASN A 53 -0.94 -18.91 -10.27
N SER A 54 -0.55 -20.17 -10.37
CA SER A 54 -1.21 -21.31 -9.76
C SER A 54 -0.58 -21.82 -8.46
N ALA A 55 0.38 -21.08 -7.85
CA ALA A 55 1.06 -21.54 -6.65
C ALA A 55 0.10 -21.61 -5.45
N LYS A 56 -0.12 -22.78 -4.89
CA LYS A 56 -1.08 -23.04 -3.81
C LYS A 56 -0.78 -22.26 -2.51
N GLY A 57 -1.80 -21.66 -1.90
CA GLY A 57 -1.77 -21.12 -0.54
C GLY A 57 -1.35 -19.66 -0.40
N LEU A 58 -1.20 -18.92 -1.52
CA LEU A 58 -0.81 -17.50 -1.49
C LEU A 58 -1.89 -16.56 -2.06
N TYR A 59 -3.07 -17.06 -2.39
CA TYR A 59 -3.97 -16.45 -3.37
C TYR A 59 -5.20 -15.77 -2.83
N ASP A 60 -5.34 -15.72 -1.52
CA ASP A 60 -6.56 -15.21 -0.91
C ASP A 60 -6.36 -13.87 -0.20
N ARG A 61 -5.25 -13.18 -0.53
CA ARG A 61 -4.90 -11.86 0.03
C ARG A 61 -4.29 -11.00 -1.06
N TRP A 62 -5.09 -10.10 -1.62
CA TRP A 62 -4.68 -9.28 -2.76
C TRP A 62 -4.53 -7.81 -2.41
N PRO A 63 -3.66 -7.06 -3.11
CA PRO A 63 -3.87 -5.64 -3.29
C PRO A 63 -5.08 -5.43 -4.20
N MET A 64 -5.88 -4.41 -3.93
CA MET A 64 -7.09 -4.12 -4.69
C MET A 64 -7.34 -2.61 -4.73
N VAL A 65 -7.84 -2.11 -5.86
CA VAL A 65 -8.37 -0.76 -5.98
C VAL A 65 -9.89 -0.84 -6.06
N VAL A 66 -10.58 -0.21 -5.11
CA VAL A 66 -12.04 -0.25 -4.99
C VAL A 66 -12.61 1.14 -5.18
N LYS A 67 -13.56 1.28 -6.11
CA LYS A 67 -14.35 2.51 -6.27
C LYS A 67 -15.47 2.52 -5.23
N LEU A 68 -15.64 3.65 -4.56
CA LEU A 68 -16.60 3.84 -3.47
C LEU A 68 -17.63 4.94 -3.76
N SER A 69 -17.39 5.82 -4.73
CA SER A 69 -18.31 6.92 -5.04
C SER A 69 -18.45 7.17 -6.53
N ASP A 70 -19.54 7.88 -6.89
CA ASP A 70 -19.78 8.31 -8.27
C ASP A 70 -19.12 9.67 -8.60
N ARG A 71 -18.34 10.24 -7.68
CA ARG A 71 -17.57 11.47 -7.94
C ARG A 71 -16.40 11.25 -8.89
N ILE A 72 -16.05 9.98 -9.15
CA ILE A 72 -14.95 9.58 -10.01
C ILE A 72 -15.36 8.49 -11.00
N GLU A 73 -14.59 8.36 -12.07
CA GLU A 73 -14.51 7.17 -12.90
C GLU A 73 -13.19 6.45 -12.64
N VAL A 74 -13.19 5.12 -12.79
CA VAL A 74 -12.02 4.28 -12.53
C VAL A 74 -11.78 3.39 -13.73
N GLU A 75 -10.56 3.42 -14.26
CA GLU A 75 -10.09 2.50 -15.29
C GLU A 75 -9.03 1.59 -14.66
N TRP A 76 -9.40 0.34 -14.40
CA TRP A 76 -8.50 -0.63 -13.77
C TRP A 76 -7.51 -1.21 -14.76
N PHE A 77 -6.26 -1.32 -14.35
CA PHE A 77 -5.24 -2.05 -15.12
C PHE A 77 -5.37 -3.54 -14.85
N LYS A 78 -5.43 -4.32 -15.92
CA LYS A 78 -5.40 -5.79 -15.85
C LYS A 78 -4.00 -6.27 -15.47
N GLN A 79 -3.91 -7.15 -14.48
CA GLN A 79 -2.65 -7.81 -14.14
C GLN A 79 -2.30 -8.91 -15.15
N VAL A 80 -1.07 -8.89 -15.61
CA VAL A 80 -0.51 -9.95 -16.47
C VAL A 80 0.79 -10.50 -15.87
N GLY A 81 1.24 -11.64 -16.36
CA GLY A 81 2.48 -12.27 -15.88
C GLY A 81 3.72 -11.43 -16.15
N PRO A 82 4.81 -11.61 -15.38
CA PRO A 82 5.96 -10.69 -15.38
C PRO A 82 6.80 -10.69 -16.67
N ILE A 83 6.56 -11.58 -17.60
CA ILE A 83 7.27 -11.68 -18.90
C ILE A 83 6.28 -11.50 -20.05
N SER A 84 5.26 -10.69 -19.85
CA SER A 84 4.26 -10.41 -20.89
C SER A 84 4.54 -9.07 -21.56
N ASP A 85 4.28 -8.99 -22.88
CA ASP A 85 4.08 -7.70 -23.51
C ASP A 85 2.78 -7.12 -22.98
N THR A 86 2.81 -5.86 -22.53
CA THR A 86 1.67 -5.22 -21.88
C THR A 86 0.95 -4.27 -22.85
N GLY A 87 -0.38 -4.31 -22.85
CA GLY A 87 -1.23 -3.30 -23.47
C GLY A 87 -1.34 -2.01 -22.63
N GLU A 88 -2.06 -1.00 -23.15
CA GLU A 88 -2.24 0.30 -22.45
C GLU A 88 -3.03 0.18 -21.14
N ASP A 89 -3.84 -0.86 -21.00
CA ASP A 89 -4.70 -1.19 -19.87
C ASP A 89 -4.17 -2.36 -19.03
N GLU A 90 -2.94 -2.79 -19.26
CA GLU A 90 -2.30 -3.92 -18.57
C GLU A 90 -1.09 -3.48 -17.76
N ILE A 91 -0.82 -4.23 -16.70
CA ILE A 91 0.41 -4.10 -15.91
C ILE A 91 1.02 -5.47 -15.64
N ALA A 92 2.31 -5.63 -15.95
CA ALA A 92 3.06 -6.82 -15.58
C ALA A 92 3.41 -6.79 -14.10
N VAL A 93 3.02 -7.83 -13.36
CA VAL A 93 3.24 -7.94 -11.91
C VAL A 93 4.20 -9.09 -11.63
N SER A 94 5.37 -8.78 -11.07
CA SER A 94 6.47 -9.73 -10.83
C SER A 94 6.26 -10.61 -9.60
N GLY A 95 5.35 -10.26 -8.72
CA GLY A 95 4.98 -11.04 -7.54
C GLY A 95 3.48 -11.34 -7.51
N ILE A 96 3.08 -12.36 -6.75
CA ILE A 96 1.68 -12.73 -6.62
C ILE A 96 0.95 -11.65 -5.83
N GLY A 97 0.09 -10.87 -6.52
CA GLY A 97 -0.75 -9.86 -5.91
C GLY A 97 0.03 -8.81 -5.10
N THR A 98 1.20 -8.37 -5.57
CA THR A 98 1.99 -7.35 -4.88
C THR A 98 1.49 -5.94 -5.13
N ILE A 99 0.93 -5.67 -6.32
CA ILE A 99 0.29 -4.38 -6.65
C ILE A 99 -1.01 -4.59 -7.42
N ALA A 100 -1.94 -3.66 -7.24
CA ALA A 100 -3.07 -3.44 -8.13
C ALA A 100 -3.15 -1.95 -8.45
N ALA A 101 -3.42 -1.60 -9.70
CA ALA A 101 -3.39 -0.22 -10.15
C ALA A 101 -4.66 0.15 -10.92
N ALA A 102 -5.00 1.45 -10.88
CA ALA A 102 -6.08 2.01 -11.66
C ALA A 102 -5.80 3.48 -12.00
N ARG A 103 -6.36 3.95 -13.11
CA ARG A 103 -6.43 5.37 -13.44
C ARG A 103 -7.70 5.95 -12.85
N ILE A 104 -7.55 7.02 -12.09
CA ILE A 104 -8.65 7.78 -11.51
C ILE A 104 -8.93 9.00 -12.38
N ILE A 105 -10.18 9.17 -12.75
CA ILE A 105 -10.68 10.28 -13.54
C ILE A 105 -11.74 11.00 -12.68
N PRO A 106 -11.35 12.08 -11.97
CA PRO A 106 -12.31 12.90 -11.24
C PRO A 106 -13.35 13.49 -12.19
N ARG A 107 -14.61 13.48 -11.78
CA ARG A 107 -15.69 14.15 -12.55
C ARG A 107 -15.64 15.68 -12.41
N ASP A 108 -14.96 16.15 -11.39
CA ASP A 108 -14.55 17.53 -11.29
C ASP A 108 -13.50 17.83 -12.37
N THR A 109 -13.78 18.82 -13.21
CA THR A 109 -12.94 19.18 -14.35
C THR A 109 -11.66 19.92 -13.96
N THR A 110 -11.51 20.29 -12.70
CA THR A 110 -10.33 21.01 -12.18
C THR A 110 -9.24 20.05 -11.73
N THR A 111 -9.61 18.86 -11.28
CA THR A 111 -8.66 17.83 -10.83
C THR A 111 -8.22 16.95 -11.99
N PRO A 112 -6.95 16.98 -12.39
CA PRO A 112 -6.46 16.13 -13.46
C PRO A 112 -6.49 14.65 -13.09
N ARG A 113 -6.62 13.78 -14.10
CA ARG A 113 -6.50 12.33 -13.93
C ARG A 113 -5.13 11.93 -13.37
N PHE A 114 -5.11 10.87 -12.57
CA PHE A 114 -3.89 10.32 -11.96
C PHE A 114 -3.99 8.81 -11.79
N ILE A 115 -2.85 8.15 -11.59
CA ILE A 115 -2.77 6.71 -11.34
C ILE A 115 -2.68 6.48 -9.83
N VAL A 116 -3.47 5.53 -9.33
CA VAL A 116 -3.35 5.01 -7.96
C VAL A 116 -2.84 3.58 -7.99
N VAL A 117 -2.01 3.24 -7.00
CA VAL A 117 -1.47 1.89 -6.84
C VAL A 117 -1.64 1.43 -5.40
N SER A 118 -2.35 0.32 -5.20
CA SER A 118 -2.36 -0.41 -3.93
C SER A 118 -1.14 -1.32 -3.89
N MET A 119 -0.34 -1.21 -2.82
CA MET A 119 0.90 -1.98 -2.63
C MET A 119 0.78 -2.93 -1.45
N TYR A 120 1.18 -4.20 -1.66
CA TYR A 120 1.25 -5.18 -0.58
C TYR A 120 2.57 -5.96 -0.65
N ALA A 121 3.51 -5.66 0.23
CA ALA A 121 4.76 -6.38 0.33
C ALA A 121 4.60 -7.65 1.17
N ARG A 122 4.64 -8.80 0.51
CA ARG A 122 4.52 -10.11 1.15
C ARG A 122 5.83 -10.55 1.78
N TRP A 123 5.71 -11.37 2.81
CA TRP A 123 6.84 -12.10 3.37
C TRP A 123 7.35 -13.15 2.38
N ILE A 124 8.58 -12.99 1.92
CA ILE A 124 9.26 -13.96 1.04
C ILE A 124 10.17 -14.84 1.89
N ARG A 125 9.99 -16.13 1.80
CA ARG A 125 10.89 -17.08 2.48
C ARG A 125 12.18 -17.26 1.68
N PRO A 126 13.35 -17.40 2.34
CA PRO A 126 14.58 -17.75 1.65
C PRO A 126 14.45 -19.11 0.97
N HIS A 127 15.21 -19.30 -0.10
CA HIS A 127 15.28 -20.58 -0.76
C HIS A 127 15.83 -21.66 0.20
N LEU A 128 15.30 -22.88 0.12
CA LEU A 128 15.66 -23.97 1.04
C LEU A 128 17.15 -24.36 1.00
N SER A 129 17.86 -24.04 -0.09
CA SER A 129 19.31 -24.28 -0.20
C SER A 129 20.14 -23.29 0.64
N THR A 130 19.54 -22.25 1.21
CA THR A 130 20.24 -21.27 2.05
C THR A 130 20.06 -21.63 3.52
N SER A 131 21.16 -21.75 4.27
CA SER A 131 21.14 -21.98 5.71
C SER A 131 21.08 -20.65 6.47
N THR A 132 19.98 -19.94 6.35
CA THR A 132 19.82 -18.67 7.07
C THR A 132 19.08 -18.86 8.38
N LYS A 133 19.57 -18.22 9.44
CA LYS A 133 18.92 -18.13 10.76
C LYS A 133 18.11 -16.84 10.91
N TRP A 134 17.80 -16.15 9.82
CA TRP A 134 17.03 -14.92 9.85
C TRP A 134 15.66 -15.18 10.46
N ARG A 135 15.32 -14.40 11.49
CA ARG A 135 14.03 -14.51 12.19
C ARG A 135 12.96 -13.63 11.58
N VAL A 136 13.38 -12.70 10.73
CA VAL A 136 12.49 -11.70 10.11
C VAL A 136 12.19 -12.14 8.69
N GLY A 137 10.95 -11.99 8.27
CA GLY A 137 10.57 -12.22 6.88
C GLY A 137 11.27 -11.24 5.94
N TYR A 138 11.30 -11.56 4.67
CA TYR A 138 11.97 -10.77 3.64
C TYR A 138 10.97 -9.91 2.88
N ALA A 139 10.28 -9.02 3.58
CA ALA A 139 9.34 -8.09 2.97
C ALA A 139 10.04 -7.15 1.98
N ASP A 140 11.28 -6.75 2.27
CA ASP A 140 12.09 -5.93 1.38
C ASP A 140 12.25 -6.53 -0.02
N GLY A 141 12.43 -7.84 -0.13
CA GLY A 141 12.48 -8.51 -1.44
C GLY A 141 11.18 -8.38 -2.24
N SER A 142 10.02 -8.41 -1.57
CA SER A 142 8.72 -8.13 -2.18
C SER A 142 8.57 -6.65 -2.53
N ALA A 143 8.94 -5.74 -1.64
CA ALA A 143 8.92 -4.30 -1.88
C ALA A 143 9.79 -3.89 -3.08
N HIS A 144 10.97 -4.51 -3.25
CA HIS A 144 11.81 -4.28 -4.42
C HIS A 144 11.18 -4.73 -5.74
N ARG A 145 10.34 -5.78 -5.72
CA ARG A 145 9.54 -6.16 -6.90
C ARG A 145 8.46 -5.14 -7.19
N ILE A 146 7.75 -4.69 -6.17
CA ILE A 146 6.77 -3.60 -6.29
C ILE A 146 7.39 -2.38 -6.98
N ILE A 147 8.58 -1.95 -6.55
CA ILE A 147 9.28 -0.80 -7.13
C ILE A 147 9.61 -1.05 -8.61
N SER A 148 10.02 -2.26 -8.96
CA SER A 148 10.28 -2.62 -10.35
C SER A 148 9.01 -2.59 -11.21
N ASP A 149 7.89 -3.08 -10.67
CA ASP A 149 6.60 -3.09 -11.36
C ASP A 149 6.06 -1.65 -11.52
N LEU A 150 6.24 -0.78 -10.51
CA LEU A 150 5.88 0.64 -10.58
C LEU A 150 6.62 1.39 -11.71
N SER A 151 7.83 0.98 -12.06
CA SER A 151 8.60 1.62 -13.11
C SER A 151 7.92 1.58 -14.48
N ALA A 152 6.99 0.64 -14.70
CA ALA A 152 6.20 0.55 -15.92
C ALA A 152 5.31 1.80 -16.17
N PHE A 153 4.92 2.51 -15.12
CA PHE A 153 4.14 3.75 -15.23
C PHE A 153 4.99 5.00 -15.50
N ILE A 154 6.31 4.87 -15.52
CA ILE A 154 7.25 5.98 -15.66
C ILE A 154 7.75 6.04 -17.10
N GLY A 155 7.02 6.73 -17.97
CA GLY A 155 7.35 6.88 -19.39
C GLY A 155 8.36 7.99 -19.70
N SER A 156 8.81 8.76 -18.70
CA SER A 156 9.76 9.86 -18.82
C SER A 156 10.67 9.89 -17.60
N THR A 157 11.87 10.44 -17.76
CA THR A 157 12.81 10.66 -16.65
C THR A 157 12.49 11.95 -15.85
N ASP A 158 11.55 12.76 -16.32
CA ASP A 158 11.08 13.95 -15.61
C ASP A 158 9.92 13.59 -14.67
N PRO A 159 10.14 13.47 -13.35
CA PRO A 159 9.11 13.10 -12.39
C PRO A 159 8.01 14.16 -12.23
N GLU A 160 8.23 15.42 -12.66
CA GLU A 160 7.23 16.48 -12.64
C GLU A 160 6.08 16.23 -13.64
N THR A 161 6.29 15.37 -14.64
CA THR A 161 5.27 15.02 -15.64
C THR A 161 4.36 13.87 -15.19
N HIS A 162 4.73 13.16 -14.13
CA HIS A 162 3.99 12.00 -13.65
C HIS A 162 2.96 12.39 -12.58
N ARG A 163 1.85 11.63 -12.52
CA ARG A 163 0.81 11.74 -11.49
C ARG A 163 0.48 10.36 -10.98
N ILE A 164 1.34 9.84 -10.13
CA ILE A 164 1.24 8.52 -9.55
C ILE A 164 1.15 8.66 -8.03
N LEU A 165 0.17 8.02 -7.42
CA LEU A 165 0.00 7.86 -5.97
C LEU A 165 0.06 6.37 -5.66
N ALA A 166 1.09 5.94 -4.94
CA ALA A 166 1.27 4.56 -4.52
C ALA A 166 1.20 4.46 -3.00
N ALA A 167 0.30 3.62 -2.45
CA ALA A 167 0.15 3.47 -1.02
C ALA A 167 -0.16 2.01 -0.63
N GLY A 168 0.27 1.63 0.56
CA GLY A 168 -0.03 0.31 1.11
C GLY A 168 0.96 -0.19 2.14
N ASP A 169 0.83 -1.46 2.46
CA ASP A 169 1.64 -2.17 3.45
C ASP A 169 2.93 -2.70 2.82
N LEU A 170 4.05 -2.14 3.20
CA LEU A 170 5.37 -2.59 2.76
C LEU A 170 6.06 -3.56 3.75
N ASN A 171 5.44 -3.80 4.92
CA ASN A 171 5.98 -4.71 5.93
C ASN A 171 7.47 -4.44 6.30
N THR A 172 7.89 -3.19 6.23
CA THR A 172 9.24 -2.71 6.56
C THR A 172 9.15 -1.58 7.57
N ILE A 173 10.27 -1.24 8.23
CA ILE A 173 10.28 -0.18 9.26
C ILE A 173 11.13 0.99 8.77
N TYR A 174 10.45 2.11 8.50
CA TYR A 174 11.10 3.32 8.03
C TYR A 174 11.96 3.97 9.11
N GLY A 175 13.19 4.35 8.74
CA GLY A 175 14.10 5.10 9.62
C GLY A 175 14.60 4.32 10.84
N ALA A 176 14.50 2.99 10.85
CA ALA A 176 15.01 2.17 11.94
C ALA A 176 16.55 2.25 12.05
N THR A 177 17.05 2.08 13.29
CA THR A 177 18.47 1.91 13.60
C THR A 177 18.80 0.42 13.75
N ASP A 178 20.10 0.09 13.80
CA ASP A 178 20.59 -1.29 13.96
C ASP A 178 20.14 -1.95 15.28
N ASP A 179 19.70 -1.18 16.26
CA ASP A 179 19.17 -1.67 17.53
C ASP A 179 17.72 -2.17 17.44
N ASN A 180 17.04 -1.98 16.28
CA ASN A 180 15.68 -2.47 16.10
C ASN A 180 15.67 -3.98 15.83
N PRO A 181 15.03 -4.79 16.67
CA PRO A 181 15.08 -6.25 16.54
C PRO A 181 14.28 -6.80 15.33
N LEU A 182 13.43 -5.98 14.74
CA LEU A 182 12.53 -6.37 13.62
C LEU A 182 12.98 -5.78 12.28
N ALA A 183 13.79 -4.72 12.30
CA ALA A 183 14.20 -4.02 11.08
C ALA A 183 15.50 -4.62 10.51
N LEU A 184 15.68 -4.37 9.24
CA LEU A 184 16.93 -4.57 8.50
C LEU A 184 17.34 -3.22 7.90
N PRO A 185 17.85 -2.27 8.74
CA PRO A 185 17.91 -0.85 8.39
C PRO A 185 18.62 -0.54 7.06
N ALA A 186 19.71 -1.24 6.77
CA ALA A 186 20.41 -1.05 5.50
C ALA A 186 19.59 -1.52 4.29
N ARG A 187 18.80 -2.59 4.43
CA ARG A 187 17.93 -3.11 3.37
C ARG A 187 16.65 -2.29 3.25
N ASP A 188 16.03 -1.95 4.37
CA ASP A 188 14.79 -1.17 4.41
C ASP A 188 14.99 0.23 3.82
N ARG A 189 16.14 0.86 4.07
CA ARG A 189 16.51 2.15 3.46
C ARG A 189 16.55 2.09 1.94
N THR A 190 17.03 1.00 1.35
CA THR A 190 17.11 0.86 -0.11
C THR A 190 15.73 0.89 -0.79
N ILE A 191 14.65 0.62 -0.07
CA ILE A 191 13.28 0.73 -0.59
C ILE A 191 12.94 2.20 -0.83
N THR A 192 13.12 3.05 0.18
CA THR A 192 12.85 4.49 0.06
C THR A 192 13.78 5.18 -0.93
N ASP A 193 15.07 4.81 -0.93
CA ASP A 193 16.06 5.33 -1.88
C ASP A 193 15.68 5.00 -3.34
N ARG A 194 15.19 3.79 -3.60
CA ARG A 194 14.73 3.39 -4.93
C ARG A 194 13.42 4.06 -5.32
N MET A 195 12.47 4.23 -4.40
CA MET A 195 11.24 5.00 -4.66
C MET A 195 11.61 6.44 -5.04
N ASP A 196 12.50 7.07 -4.29
CA ASP A 196 12.98 8.43 -4.59
C ASP A 196 13.69 8.49 -5.94
N ALA A 197 14.52 7.50 -6.29
CA ALA A 197 15.18 7.40 -7.59
C ALA A 197 14.21 7.25 -8.77
N LEU A 198 13.01 6.70 -8.53
CA LEU A 198 11.90 6.70 -9.50
C LEU A 198 11.14 8.03 -9.54
N GLY A 199 11.50 9.02 -8.74
CA GLY A 199 10.79 10.27 -8.61
C GLY A 199 9.53 10.20 -7.75
N LEU A 200 9.39 9.16 -6.91
CA LEU A 200 8.26 8.96 -5.99
C LEU A 200 8.65 9.45 -4.60
N ALA A 201 8.23 10.66 -4.25
CA ALA A 201 8.48 11.27 -2.96
C ALA A 201 7.73 10.55 -1.84
N PHE A 202 8.38 10.33 -0.70
CA PHE A 202 7.76 9.77 0.50
C PHE A 202 6.83 10.80 1.16
N LEU A 203 5.56 10.46 1.31
CA LEU A 203 4.53 11.33 1.91
C LEU A 203 4.17 10.97 3.35
N GLY A 204 4.54 9.80 3.81
CA GLY A 204 4.18 9.33 5.15
C GLY A 204 3.29 8.10 5.15
N PRO A 205 2.39 7.96 6.15
CA PRO A 205 2.01 8.97 7.16
C PRO A 205 3.14 9.31 8.13
N GLN A 206 3.12 10.53 8.66
CA GLN A 206 4.07 11.01 9.66
C GLN A 206 3.40 11.93 10.69
N HIS A 207 4.02 12.10 11.86
CA HIS A 207 3.65 13.15 12.81
C HIS A 207 3.92 14.55 12.19
N PRO A 208 3.11 15.61 12.44
CA PRO A 208 2.05 15.76 13.44
C PRO A 208 0.67 15.21 13.06
N PRO A 209 0.29 14.96 11.77
CA PRO A 209 -1.09 14.54 11.50
C PRO A 209 -1.48 13.15 12.05
N GLY A 210 -0.53 12.36 12.53
CA GLY A 210 -0.77 11.07 13.17
C GLY A 210 -0.23 11.01 14.59
N ARG A 211 -0.80 10.13 15.43
CA ARG A 211 -0.33 9.89 16.81
C ARG A 211 0.98 9.10 16.77
N GLN A 212 1.99 9.55 17.50
CA GLN A 212 3.23 8.79 17.71
C GLN A 212 3.07 7.73 18.80
N ALA A 213 3.85 6.65 18.72
CA ALA A 213 3.97 5.70 19.82
C ALA A 213 4.69 6.35 21.01
N ARG A 214 4.21 6.06 22.22
CA ARG A 214 4.85 6.48 23.46
C ARG A 214 4.93 5.30 24.43
N PRO A 215 6.10 4.96 24.92
CA PRO A 215 7.43 5.52 24.57
C PRO A 215 7.78 5.31 23.09
N VAL A 216 8.78 6.03 22.60
CA VAL A 216 9.33 5.81 21.24
C VAL A 216 9.81 4.37 21.17
N PRO A 217 9.44 3.61 20.12
CA PRO A 217 9.83 2.21 19.98
C PRO A 217 11.36 2.04 19.95
N GLN A 218 11.82 0.95 20.52
CA GLN A 218 13.25 0.60 20.47
C GLN A 218 13.77 0.54 19.04
N GLY A 219 14.92 1.13 18.79
CA GLY A 219 15.55 1.17 17.48
C GLY A 219 14.89 2.14 16.50
N LEU A 220 14.16 3.14 17.00
CA LEU A 220 13.83 4.34 16.26
C LEU A 220 14.53 5.55 16.88
N PRO A 221 14.96 6.55 16.08
CA PRO A 221 15.53 7.79 16.60
C PRO A 221 14.55 8.52 17.54
N PRO A 222 15.03 9.24 18.59
CA PRO A 222 14.15 9.95 19.52
C PRO A 222 13.28 11.04 18.86
N ASP A 223 13.74 11.60 17.76
CA ASP A 223 13.07 12.60 16.92
C ASP A 223 12.29 11.99 15.75
N THR A 224 12.10 10.69 15.75
CA THR A 224 11.34 10.01 14.70
C THR A 224 9.96 10.63 14.50
N ARG A 225 9.53 10.72 13.25
CA ARG A 225 8.20 11.16 12.89
C ARG A 225 7.25 10.01 12.57
N ASN A 226 7.70 8.76 12.78
CA ASN A 226 6.90 7.57 12.54
C ASN A 226 5.63 7.57 13.39
N VAL A 227 4.56 7.08 12.80
CA VAL A 227 3.25 6.91 13.45
C VAL A 227 2.83 5.45 13.33
N PRO A 228 2.41 4.78 14.40
CA PRO A 228 1.99 3.39 14.33
C PRO A 228 0.82 3.22 13.39
N THR A 229 0.91 2.25 12.49
CA THR A 229 -0.18 1.85 11.61
C THR A 229 -0.60 0.40 11.80
N TYR A 230 0.18 -0.37 12.57
CA TYR A 230 -0.04 -1.80 12.82
C TYR A 230 0.11 -2.13 14.30
N HIS A 231 -0.72 -3.03 14.78
CA HIS A 231 -0.59 -3.68 16.09
C HIS A 231 -0.62 -5.21 15.97
N THR A 232 0.18 -5.87 16.78
CA THR A 232 0.16 -7.34 16.88
C THR A 232 -1.08 -7.82 17.65
N THR A 233 -1.35 -9.12 17.62
CA THR A 233 -2.43 -9.73 18.42
C THR A 233 -2.28 -9.55 19.94
N ARG A 234 -1.06 -9.19 20.42
CA ARG A 234 -0.78 -8.92 21.83
C ARG A 234 -0.87 -7.44 22.20
N GLN A 235 -1.14 -6.60 21.23
CA GLN A 235 -1.26 -5.15 21.37
C GLN A 235 -2.70 -4.73 21.07
N SER A 236 -3.00 -3.49 21.36
CA SER A 236 -4.22 -2.81 20.94
C SER A 236 -3.85 -1.56 20.12
N PRO A 237 -4.81 -0.90 19.47
CA PRO A 237 -4.56 0.39 18.84
C PRO A 237 -3.82 1.39 19.75
N ALA A 238 -4.15 1.41 21.05
CA ALA A 238 -3.50 2.31 22.02
C ALA A 238 -2.01 2.02 22.24
N THR A 239 -1.61 0.77 22.10
CA THR A 239 -0.24 0.29 22.36
C THR A 239 0.53 -0.08 21.09
N ALA A 240 -0.03 0.20 19.92
CA ALA A 240 0.62 0.00 18.63
C ALA A 240 1.93 0.78 18.54
N GLN A 241 2.95 0.18 17.94
CA GLN A 241 4.30 0.72 17.86
C GLN A 241 4.87 0.79 16.44
N ASN A 242 4.40 -0.07 15.53
CA ASN A 242 5.02 -0.22 14.22
C ASN A 242 4.27 0.57 13.15
N GLN A 243 5.01 1.27 12.30
CA GLN A 243 4.54 1.81 11.04
C GLN A 243 4.93 0.85 9.93
N LEU A 244 3.96 0.28 9.24
CA LEU A 244 4.16 -0.66 8.13
C LEU A 244 3.52 -0.17 6.83
N ASP A 245 2.57 0.79 6.94
CA ASP A 245 1.83 1.34 5.82
C ASP A 245 2.42 2.70 5.41
N PHE A 246 2.57 2.90 4.11
CA PHE A 246 3.27 4.03 3.52
C PHE A 246 2.53 4.57 2.30
N ALA A 247 2.78 5.84 2.00
CA ALA A 247 2.31 6.50 0.80
C ALA A 247 3.45 7.28 0.13
N PHE A 248 3.46 7.23 -1.20
CA PHE A 248 4.40 7.92 -2.07
C PHE A 248 3.64 8.57 -3.22
N ALA A 249 4.13 9.71 -3.71
CA ALA A 249 3.62 10.30 -4.93
C ALA A 249 4.75 10.82 -5.82
N SER A 250 4.51 10.90 -7.13
CA SER A 250 5.47 11.53 -8.04
C SER A 250 5.68 13.00 -7.68
N ARG A 251 6.89 13.52 -7.85
CA ARG A 251 7.34 14.82 -7.35
C ARG A 251 6.53 16.02 -7.86
N GLY A 252 5.99 15.95 -9.07
CA GLY A 252 5.10 16.98 -9.58
C GLY A 252 3.68 16.93 -9.00
N PHE A 253 3.32 15.81 -8.37
CA PHE A 253 1.99 15.55 -7.82
C PHE A 253 1.96 15.57 -6.28
N ASP A 254 3.09 15.32 -5.62
CA ASP A 254 3.25 15.20 -4.18
C ASP A 254 2.71 16.42 -3.40
N ARG A 255 2.85 17.63 -3.96
CA ARG A 255 2.38 18.88 -3.35
C ARG A 255 0.85 19.00 -3.25
N SER A 256 0.14 18.24 -4.10
CA SER A 256 -1.33 18.18 -4.09
C SER A 256 -1.87 17.06 -3.19
N VAL A 257 -0.99 16.29 -2.51
CA VAL A 257 -1.39 15.12 -1.74
C VAL A 257 -1.07 15.31 -0.28
N SER A 258 -2.07 15.13 0.58
CA SER A 258 -1.88 15.05 2.03
C SER A 258 -2.14 13.64 2.54
N VAL A 259 -1.40 13.21 3.57
CA VAL A 259 -1.46 11.85 4.11
C VAL A 259 -1.53 11.90 5.63
N ARG A 260 -2.51 11.17 6.20
CA ARG A 260 -2.70 11.06 7.65
C ARG A 260 -3.00 9.60 8.05
N ALA A 261 -2.33 9.09 9.07
CA ALA A 261 -2.78 7.86 9.71
C ALA A 261 -4.00 8.15 10.61
N MET A 262 -5.08 7.39 10.43
CA MET A 262 -6.24 7.40 11.33
C MET A 262 -5.95 6.44 12.50
N ASN A 263 -4.93 6.76 13.29
CA ASN A 263 -4.37 5.87 14.29
C ASN A 263 -4.70 6.28 15.75
N ALA A 264 -5.65 7.20 15.95
CA ALA A 264 -6.31 7.34 17.24
C ALA A 264 -7.12 6.06 17.54
N VAL A 265 -7.34 5.77 18.82
CA VAL A 265 -7.95 4.50 19.24
C VAL A 265 -9.37 4.34 18.66
N ASP A 266 -10.11 5.40 18.59
CA ASP A 266 -11.48 5.49 18.07
C ASP A 266 -11.55 5.57 16.54
N GLU A 267 -10.43 5.92 15.88
CA GLU A 267 -10.33 5.98 14.41
C GLU A 267 -9.75 4.70 13.78
N TRP A 268 -9.19 3.76 14.56
CA TRP A 268 -8.36 2.66 14.05
C TRP A 268 -9.09 1.76 13.05
N GLY A 269 -10.34 1.41 13.33
CA GLY A 269 -11.14 0.48 12.54
C GLY A 269 -10.94 -0.99 12.91
N ALA A 270 -11.61 -1.89 12.19
CA ALA A 270 -11.73 -3.31 12.52
C ALA A 270 -10.59 -4.20 12.01
N SER A 271 -9.47 -3.64 11.62
CA SER A 271 -8.26 -4.38 11.23
C SER A 271 -7.16 -4.24 12.29
N ASP A 272 -6.14 -5.08 12.21
CA ASP A 272 -4.88 -4.89 12.94
C ASP A 272 -4.00 -3.78 12.34
N HIS A 273 -4.35 -3.29 11.15
CA HIS A 273 -3.84 -2.04 10.59
C HIS A 273 -4.85 -0.91 10.72
N CYS A 274 -4.39 0.31 10.97
CA CYS A 274 -5.25 1.49 10.89
C CYS A 274 -5.40 1.94 9.42
N ARG A 275 -6.42 2.75 9.21
CA ARG A 275 -6.64 3.42 7.92
C ARG A 275 -5.62 4.54 7.69
N VAL A 276 -5.16 4.70 6.47
CA VAL A 276 -4.37 5.85 6.03
C VAL A 276 -5.25 6.69 5.10
N LEU A 277 -5.65 7.86 5.60
CA LEU A 277 -6.38 8.84 4.80
C LEU A 277 -5.42 9.53 3.86
N ILE A 278 -5.83 9.65 2.60
CA ILE A 278 -5.06 10.33 1.56
C ILE A 278 -6.03 11.27 0.84
N GLU A 279 -5.72 12.54 0.84
CA GLU A 279 -6.51 13.58 0.18
C GLU A 279 -5.71 14.16 -0.97
N VAL A 280 -6.36 14.31 -2.11
CA VAL A 280 -5.80 14.92 -3.32
C VAL A 280 -6.52 16.23 -3.53
N ALA A 281 -5.77 17.34 -3.46
CA ALA A 281 -6.30 18.66 -3.76
C ALA A 281 -6.47 18.83 -5.28
N GLY A 282 -7.60 19.42 -5.67
CA GLY A 282 -7.91 19.79 -7.04
C GLY A 282 -7.20 21.06 -7.49
#